data_644b5c86804e6b7d73cae632d2fb4247
#
_entry.id   644b5c86804e6b7d73cae632d2fb4247
#
_cell.length_a   1.000
_cell.length_b   1.000
_cell.length_c   1.000
_cell.angle_alpha   90.00
_cell.angle_beta   90.00
_cell.angle_gamma   90.00
#
_symmetry.space_group_name_H-M   'P 1'
#
loop_
_entity.id
_entity.type
_entity.pdbx_description
1 polymer ?
#
loop_
_entity_poly.entity_id
_entity_poly.type
_entity_poly.pdbx_seq_one_letter_code
_entity_poly.pdbx_strand_id
1 'polypeptide(L)'
;MLGLGKWACNVNTMFFSGEVKINIFDNNGEYGFEIDIPGIQVPDITVKSVEEDDDTVNAVVQTSLLPGKDIEMTVTFDEDEFDGFLKIPFIGKVKFKDGHRIAE
;
A
#
# COMPACT_ATOMS: atom_id res chain seq x y z
N MET A 1 12.48 -7.99 -6.02
CA MET A 1 11.37 -7.22 -5.40
C MET A 1 10.12 -8.06 -5.37
N LEU A 2 9.40 -7.98 -4.26
CA LEU A 2 8.14 -8.70 -4.09
C LEU A 2 6.98 -7.86 -4.63
N GLY A 3 5.97 -8.55 -5.18
CA GLY A 3 4.69 -7.90 -5.49
C GLY A 3 4.70 -6.90 -6.63
N LEU A 4 5.67 -6.96 -7.53
CA LEU A 4 5.64 -6.07 -8.69
C LEU A 4 4.36 -6.29 -9.50
N GLY A 5 3.70 -5.19 -9.87
CA GLY A 5 2.47 -5.23 -10.66
C GLY A 5 1.37 -4.38 -10.05
N LYS A 6 0.16 -4.60 -10.54
CA LYS A 6 -1.02 -3.85 -10.09
C LYS A 6 -1.95 -4.76 -9.31
N TRP A 7 -2.42 -4.23 -8.19
CA TRP A 7 -3.21 -4.97 -7.22
C TRP A 7 -4.45 -4.17 -6.84
N ALA A 8 -5.46 -4.85 -6.35
CA ALA A 8 -6.66 -4.22 -5.83
C ALA A 8 -7.06 -4.89 -4.52
N CYS A 9 -7.68 -4.15 -3.65
CA CYS A 9 -8.23 -4.68 -2.42
C CYS A 9 -9.40 -3.82 -1.97
N ASN A 10 -10.13 -4.30 -0.98
CA ASN A 10 -11.20 -3.54 -0.36
C ASN A 10 -10.76 -3.07 1.02
N VAL A 11 -11.12 -1.85 1.34
CA VAL A 11 -10.88 -1.28 2.67
C VAL A 11 -12.18 -0.71 3.21
N ASN A 12 -12.28 -0.66 4.53
CA ASN A 12 -13.44 -0.10 5.20
C ASN A 12 -12.96 0.67 6.42
N THR A 13 -13.07 2.00 6.34
CA THR A 13 -12.70 2.88 7.44
C THR A 13 -13.83 3.86 7.72
N MET A 14 -13.69 4.64 8.79
CA MET A 14 -14.65 5.71 9.12
C MET A 14 -14.66 6.82 8.08
N PHE A 15 -13.56 6.97 7.33
CA PHE A 15 -13.38 8.09 6.41
C PHE A 15 -13.65 7.72 4.96
N PHE A 16 -13.44 6.46 4.61
CA PHE A 16 -13.71 5.97 3.27
C PHE A 16 -13.87 4.45 3.27
N SER A 17 -14.57 3.94 2.28
CA SER A 17 -14.70 2.51 2.05
C SER A 17 -14.79 2.26 0.55
N GLY A 18 -14.32 1.10 0.11
CA GLY A 18 -14.39 0.72 -1.29
C GLY A 18 -13.10 0.08 -1.78
N GLU A 19 -12.95 0.01 -3.10
CA GLU A 19 -11.80 -0.61 -3.73
C GLU A 19 -10.63 0.36 -3.80
N VAL A 20 -9.48 -0.11 -3.33
CA VAL A 20 -8.21 0.61 -3.43
C VAL A 20 -7.33 -0.15 -4.42
N LYS A 21 -6.70 0.57 -5.34
CA LYS A 21 -5.75 -0.01 -6.29
C LYS A 21 -4.35 0.41 -5.90
N ILE A 22 -3.43 -0.53 -5.98
CA ILE A 22 -2.04 -0.32 -5.63
C ILE A 22 -1.18 -0.77 -6.79
N ASN A 23 -0.27 0.10 -7.23
CA ASN A 23 0.74 -0.25 -8.22
C ASN A 23 2.09 -0.31 -7.53
N ILE A 24 2.76 -1.46 -7.62
CA ILE A 24 4.10 -1.66 -7.08
C ILE A 24 5.04 -1.80 -8.27
N PHE A 25 6.02 -0.91 -8.36
CA PHE A 25 6.92 -0.88 -9.50
C PHE A 25 8.37 -0.73 -9.08
N ASP A 26 9.27 -1.08 -9.99
CA ASP A 26 10.71 -0.90 -9.80
C ASP A 26 11.08 0.53 -10.20
N ASN A 27 11.49 1.31 -9.20
CA ASN A 27 11.88 2.70 -9.39
C ASN A 27 13.41 2.78 -9.31
N ASN A 28 14.09 2.42 -10.41
CA ASN A 28 15.54 2.42 -10.51
C ASN A 28 16.22 1.57 -9.42
N GLY A 29 15.70 0.39 -9.18
CA GLY A 29 16.23 -0.55 -8.18
C GLY A 29 15.60 -0.42 -6.80
N GLU A 30 14.72 0.55 -6.62
CA GLU A 30 14.01 0.76 -5.36
C GLU A 30 12.51 0.53 -5.55
N TYR A 31 11.81 0.23 -4.46
CA TYR A 31 10.36 0.10 -4.51
C TYR A 31 9.70 1.44 -4.79
N GLY A 32 8.73 1.43 -5.71
CA GLY A 32 7.83 2.55 -5.93
C GLY A 32 6.40 2.08 -5.69
N PHE A 33 5.60 2.94 -5.09
CA PHE A 33 4.20 2.66 -4.80
C PHE A 33 3.32 3.79 -5.31
N GLU A 34 2.23 3.41 -5.98
CA GLU A 34 1.15 4.33 -6.33
C GLU A 34 -0.14 3.76 -5.76
N ILE A 35 -0.94 4.62 -5.14
CA ILE A 35 -2.18 4.21 -4.50
C ILE A 35 -3.32 5.05 -5.06
N ASP A 36 -4.38 4.36 -5.49
CA ASP A 36 -5.60 5.00 -6.01
C ASP A 36 -6.76 4.67 -5.08
N ILE A 37 -7.26 5.69 -4.40
CA ILE A 37 -8.36 5.57 -3.44
C ILE A 37 -9.55 6.34 -4.02
N PRO A 38 -10.74 5.71 -4.17
CA PRO A 38 -11.91 6.41 -4.69
C PRO A 38 -12.25 7.67 -3.89
N GLY A 39 -12.36 8.79 -4.60
CA GLY A 39 -12.71 10.07 -3.99
C GLY A 39 -11.59 10.76 -3.24
N ILE A 40 -10.40 10.15 -3.18
CA ILE A 40 -9.25 10.75 -2.53
C ILE A 40 -8.08 10.71 -3.51
N GLN A 41 -7.47 11.86 -3.72
CA GLN A 41 -6.29 11.95 -4.56
C GLN A 41 -5.05 11.86 -3.70
N VAL A 42 -4.20 10.85 -3.96
CA VAL A 42 -2.93 10.69 -3.26
C VAL A 42 -1.83 11.25 -4.17
N PRO A 43 -1.34 12.47 -3.90
CA PRO A 43 -0.50 13.20 -4.86
C PRO A 43 0.90 12.62 -5.03
N ASP A 44 1.47 12.08 -3.97
CA ASP A 44 2.83 11.56 -3.99
C ASP A 44 3.02 10.56 -2.85
N ILE A 45 3.94 9.64 -3.07
CA ILE A 45 4.35 8.70 -2.03
C ILE A 45 5.87 8.67 -2.02
N THR A 46 6.44 9.03 -0.87
CA THR A 46 7.88 8.93 -0.66
C THR A 46 8.15 7.69 0.19
N VAL A 47 8.98 6.80 -0.32
CA VAL A 47 9.34 5.57 0.40
C VAL A 47 10.52 5.87 1.32
N LYS A 48 10.32 5.73 2.62
CA LYS A 48 11.34 5.98 3.62
C LYS A 48 12.21 4.76 3.87
N SER A 49 11.58 3.59 3.99
CA SER A 49 12.29 2.33 4.18
C SER A 49 11.44 1.18 3.70
N VAL A 50 12.09 0.09 3.31
CA VAL A 50 11.42 -1.15 2.93
C VAL A 50 12.26 -2.31 3.46
N GLU A 51 11.60 -3.26 4.13
CA GLU A 51 12.21 -4.50 4.54
C GLU A 51 11.42 -5.66 3.97
N GLU A 52 12.12 -6.67 3.46
CA GLU A 52 11.51 -7.89 2.96
C GLU A 52 11.80 -9.03 3.94
N ASP A 53 10.77 -9.81 4.26
CA ASP A 53 10.87 -10.99 5.10
C ASP A 53 10.00 -12.09 4.48
N ASP A 54 10.64 -13.04 3.81
CA ASP A 54 9.98 -14.08 3.02
C ASP A 54 9.01 -13.45 2.01
N ASP A 55 7.72 -13.65 2.16
CA ASP A 55 6.69 -13.13 1.26
C ASP A 55 6.10 -11.81 1.75
N THR A 56 6.67 -11.24 2.79
CA THR A 56 6.15 -10.03 3.42
C THR A 56 7.02 -8.82 3.12
N VAL A 57 6.40 -7.71 2.80
CA VAL A 57 7.05 -6.41 2.65
C VAL A 57 6.55 -5.50 3.75
N ASN A 58 7.49 -4.95 4.52
CA ASN A 58 7.22 -3.93 5.52
C ASN A 58 7.81 -2.62 5.01
N ALA A 59 6.98 -1.63 4.78
CA ALA A 59 7.41 -0.35 4.24
C ALA A 59 6.95 0.79 5.12
N VAL A 60 7.76 1.85 5.16
CA VAL A 60 7.38 3.12 5.76
C VAL A 60 7.37 4.15 4.65
N VAL A 61 6.22 4.79 4.47
CA VAL A 61 6.04 5.78 3.41
C VAL A 61 5.49 7.07 3.98
N GLN A 62 5.64 8.16 3.22
CA GLN A 62 5.07 9.45 3.55
C GLN A 62 4.34 10.01 2.34
N THR A 63 3.32 10.80 2.58
CA THR A 63 2.58 11.50 1.54
C THR A 63 2.30 12.93 2.01
N SER A 64 2.20 13.85 1.06
CA SER A 64 1.91 15.24 1.38
C SER A 64 0.50 15.46 1.95
N LEU A 65 -0.38 14.46 1.86
CA LEU A 65 -1.69 14.50 2.53
C LEU A 65 -1.55 14.52 4.06
N LEU A 66 -0.47 13.91 4.58
CA LEU A 66 -0.17 13.87 6.00
C LEU A 66 1.28 14.30 6.21
N PRO A 67 1.57 15.62 6.10
CA PRO A 67 2.95 16.11 6.14
C PRO A 67 3.67 15.73 7.42
N GLY A 68 4.88 15.17 7.27
CA GLY A 68 5.73 14.81 8.39
C GLY A 68 5.30 13.58 9.16
N LYS A 69 4.30 12.85 8.67
CA LYS A 69 3.80 11.65 9.35
C LYS A 69 4.17 10.40 8.56
N ASP A 70 4.59 9.36 9.29
CA ASP A 70 4.91 8.07 8.70
C ASP A 70 3.67 7.20 8.60
N ILE A 71 3.53 6.53 7.46
CA ILE A 71 2.51 5.51 7.26
C ILE A 71 3.24 4.18 7.15
N GLU A 72 2.89 3.23 8.00
CA GLU A 72 3.48 1.89 7.97
C GLU A 72 2.58 0.97 7.15
N MET A 73 3.18 0.23 6.24
CA MET A 73 2.47 -0.71 5.38
C MET A 73 3.09 -2.09 5.53
N THR A 74 2.26 -3.09 5.80
CA THR A 74 2.68 -4.50 5.84
C THR A 74 1.84 -5.26 4.84
N VAL A 75 2.48 -5.94 3.91
CA VAL A 75 1.79 -6.69 2.86
C VAL A 75 2.45 -8.05 2.73
N THR A 76 1.65 -9.10 2.80
CA THR A 76 2.09 -10.48 2.60
C THR A 76 1.46 -11.01 1.32
N PHE A 77 2.30 -11.47 0.40
CA PHE A 77 1.87 -11.96 -0.91
C PHE A 77 1.78 -13.48 -0.91
N ASP A 78 0.76 -13.99 -1.57
CA ASP A 78 0.56 -15.43 -1.82
C ASP A 78 0.08 -15.58 -3.26
N GLU A 79 1.04 -15.80 -4.17
CA GLU A 79 0.78 -15.84 -5.61
C GLU A 79 0.11 -14.55 -6.09
N ASP A 80 -1.14 -14.62 -6.55
CA ASP A 80 -1.87 -13.46 -7.06
C ASP A 80 -2.82 -12.85 -6.03
N GLU A 81 -2.62 -13.20 -4.77
CA GLU A 81 -3.38 -12.65 -3.66
C GLU A 81 -2.45 -11.97 -2.66
N PHE A 82 -3.00 -11.08 -1.86
CA PHE A 82 -2.24 -10.49 -0.76
C PHE A 82 -3.18 -10.14 0.39
N ASP A 83 -2.59 -10.06 1.56
CA ASP A 83 -3.26 -9.48 2.72
C ASP A 83 -2.28 -8.54 3.43
N GLY A 84 -2.77 -7.83 4.41
CA GLY A 84 -1.95 -6.89 5.15
C GLY A 84 -2.75 -5.74 5.70
N PHE A 85 -2.01 -4.68 6.02
CA PHE A 85 -2.63 -3.51 6.63
C PHE A 85 -1.76 -2.27 6.47
N LEU A 86 -2.41 -1.11 6.65
CA LEU A 86 -1.75 0.18 6.81
C LEU A 86 -1.98 0.66 8.23
N LYS A 87 -0.97 1.28 8.83
CA LYS A 87 -1.12 2.06 10.05
C LYS A 87 -0.99 3.52 9.69
N ILE A 88 -2.09 4.25 9.80
CA ILE A 88 -2.17 5.64 9.37
C ILE A 88 -2.37 6.51 10.62
N PRO A 89 -1.53 7.55 10.82
CA PRO A 89 -1.71 8.46 11.95
C PRO A 89 -3.13 9.04 11.97
N PHE A 90 -3.74 9.11 13.14
CA PHE A 90 -5.10 9.61 13.38
C PHE A 90 -6.23 8.70 12.91
N ILE A 91 -5.97 7.80 11.97
CA ILE A 91 -6.98 6.86 11.45
C ILE A 91 -6.84 5.50 12.13
N GLY A 92 -5.60 5.05 12.32
CA GLY A 92 -5.31 3.76 12.92
C GLY A 92 -5.02 2.69 11.89
N LYS A 93 -5.31 1.44 12.24
CA LYS A 93 -5.00 0.28 11.41
C LYS A 93 -6.11 0.04 10.39
N VAL A 94 -5.73 0.03 9.12
CA VAL A 94 -6.64 -0.23 8.00
C VAL A 94 -6.25 -1.56 7.38
N LYS A 95 -7.12 -2.56 7.48
CA LYS A 95 -6.85 -3.89 6.92
C LYS A 95 -7.23 -3.95 5.45
N PHE A 96 -6.40 -4.62 4.67
CA PHE A 96 -6.70 -4.94 3.28
C PHE A 96 -7.56 -6.21 3.22
N LYS A 97 -8.66 -6.16 2.49
CA LYS A 97 -9.55 -7.30 2.30
C LYS A 97 -9.62 -7.65 0.83
N ASP A 98 -9.68 -8.95 0.54
CA ASP A 98 -9.82 -9.46 -0.83
C ASP A 98 -8.72 -8.95 -1.76
N GLY A 99 -7.50 -8.88 -1.25
CA GLY A 99 -6.36 -8.42 -2.04
C GLY A 99 -6.03 -9.39 -3.16
N HIS A 100 -5.90 -8.86 -4.38
CA HIS A 100 -5.63 -9.68 -5.55
C HIS A 100 -4.93 -8.88 -6.63
N ARG A 101 -4.20 -9.59 -7.49
CA ARG A 101 -3.51 -8.98 -8.63
C ARG A 101 -4.52 -8.68 -9.73
N ILE A 102 -4.43 -7.50 -10.33
CA ILE A 102 -5.27 -7.12 -11.47
C ILE A 102 -4.46 -6.96 -12.75
N ALA A 103 -3.15 -6.73 -12.67
CA ALA A 103 -2.27 -6.64 -13.83
C ALA A 103 -0.82 -6.76 -13.40
N GLU A 104 0.04 -7.12 -14.31
CA GLU A 104 1.50 -7.20 -14.09
C GLU A 104 2.23 -5.96 -14.58
#